data_8595f223b884c27ab688cdac6d4fd322
#
_entry.id   8595f223b884c27ab688cdac6d4fd322
#
_cell.length_a   1.000
_cell.length_b   1.000
_cell.length_c   1.000
_cell.angle_alpha   90.00
_cell.angle_beta   90.00
_cell.angle_gamma   90.00
#
_symmetry.space_group_name_H-M   'P 1'
#
loop_
_entity.id
_entity.type
_entity.pdbx_description
1 polymer ?
#
loop_
_entity_poly.entity_id
_entity_poly.type
_entity_poly.pdbx_seq_one_letter_code
_entity_poly.pdbx_strand_id
1 'polypeptide(L)'
;DLLLATGKLNSIAQSRLAEHSARGEEALAAVPEFEEMASWVRWHHERPDGRGYPDKLRGPWIPLEARILAVAQAYAAMVLDQPRRPGMESTEAREKLSAGIDTEFDGVVVRALLRLLDTESEGYRRADDHRFVFPVPESKGGAKLDMPDLRAQDGLRQILPHNSK
;
A
#
# COMPACT_ATOMS: atom_id res chain seq x y z
N ASP A 1 14.60 -8.01 4.25
CA ASP A 1 13.45 -7.26 3.75
C ASP A 1 12.17 -7.95 4.22
N LEU A 2 11.44 -7.34 5.18
CA LEU A 2 10.27 -7.95 5.82
C LEU A 2 9.08 -8.13 4.86
N LEU A 3 8.97 -7.29 3.85
CA LEU A 3 7.92 -7.39 2.82
C LEU A 3 8.12 -8.60 1.89
N LEU A 4 9.33 -9.14 1.87
CA LEU A 4 9.70 -10.32 1.08
C LEU A 4 9.81 -11.59 1.93
N ALA A 5 9.54 -11.50 3.24
CA ALA A 5 9.64 -12.64 4.14
C ALA A 5 8.57 -13.69 3.85
N THR A 6 8.99 -14.94 3.70
CA THR A 6 8.09 -16.08 3.49
C THR A 6 7.82 -16.81 4.78
N GLY A 7 6.56 -17.02 5.06
CA GLY A 7 6.09 -17.75 6.23
C GLY A 7 5.32 -16.83 7.20
N LYS A 8 4.78 -17.43 8.27
CA LYS A 8 4.13 -16.66 9.34
C LYS A 8 5.18 -15.77 10.00
N LEU A 9 4.97 -14.46 9.90
CA LEU A 9 5.81 -13.48 10.58
C LEU A 9 5.71 -13.70 12.09
N ASN A 10 6.85 -13.70 12.78
CA ASN A 10 6.86 -13.66 14.24
C ASN A 10 6.36 -12.30 14.75
N SER A 11 6.06 -12.19 16.04
CA SER A 11 5.51 -10.96 16.65
C SER A 11 6.40 -9.73 16.42
N ILE A 12 7.72 -9.89 16.43
CA ILE A 12 8.67 -8.78 16.19
C ILE A 12 8.59 -8.32 14.74
N ALA A 13 8.54 -9.25 13.79
CA ALA A 13 8.40 -8.92 12.37
C ALA A 13 7.05 -8.27 12.06
N GLN A 14 5.97 -8.70 12.71
CA GLN A 14 4.65 -8.07 12.62
C GLN A 14 4.66 -6.64 13.17
N SER A 15 5.28 -6.40 14.31
CA SER A 15 5.41 -5.06 14.88
C SER A 15 6.21 -4.14 13.96
N ARG A 16 7.34 -4.60 13.41
CA ARG A 16 8.13 -3.82 12.45
C ARG A 16 7.38 -3.56 11.15
N LEU A 17 6.56 -4.50 10.71
CA LEU A 17 5.71 -4.29 9.55
C LEU A 17 4.63 -3.25 9.85
N ALA A 18 4.06 -3.24 11.04
CA ALA A 18 3.09 -2.22 11.46
C ALA A 18 3.70 -0.81 11.55
N GLU A 19 5.01 -0.69 11.82
CA GLU A 19 5.70 0.61 11.87
C GLU A 19 5.77 1.31 10.51
N HIS A 20 5.68 0.58 9.37
CA HIS A 20 5.84 1.22 8.06
C HIS A 20 4.75 2.25 7.76
N SER A 21 3.53 2.03 8.23
CA SER A 21 2.42 2.97 8.01
C SER A 21 2.63 4.28 8.79
N ALA A 22 3.11 4.20 10.04
CA ALA A 22 3.46 5.38 10.83
C ALA A 22 4.67 6.13 10.23
N ARG A 23 5.69 5.41 9.77
CA ARG A 23 6.84 6.03 9.08
C ARG A 23 6.45 6.66 7.73
N GLY A 24 5.51 6.05 7.02
CA GLY A 24 4.96 6.61 5.79
C GLY A 24 4.23 7.93 6.05
N GLU A 25 3.45 8.00 7.13
CA GLU A 25 2.83 9.25 7.59
C GLU A 25 3.88 10.32 7.89
N GLU A 26 4.89 10.01 8.70
CA GLU A 26 5.96 10.96 9.04
C GLU A 26 6.66 11.51 7.79
N ALA A 27 6.97 10.63 6.82
CA ALA A 27 7.63 11.02 5.59
C ALA A 27 6.77 11.95 4.72
N LEU A 28 5.46 11.70 4.64
CA LEU A 28 4.52 12.52 3.87
C LEU A 28 4.18 13.83 4.58
N ALA A 29 3.97 13.80 5.89
CA ALA A 29 3.67 15.00 6.68
C ALA A 29 4.81 16.03 6.67
N ALA A 30 6.03 15.62 6.34
CA ALA A 30 7.16 16.54 6.15
C ALA A 30 7.02 17.43 4.90
N VAL A 31 6.09 17.11 3.98
CA VAL A 31 5.86 17.84 2.72
C VAL A 31 4.45 18.42 2.79
N PRO A 32 4.29 19.76 2.85
CA PRO A 32 2.99 20.40 3.06
C PRO A 32 1.89 19.96 2.08
N GLU A 33 2.25 19.70 0.82
CA GLU A 33 1.33 19.28 -0.22
C GLU A 33 0.78 17.84 0.00
N PHE A 34 1.41 17.05 0.87
CA PHE A 34 1.05 15.67 1.16
C PHE A 34 0.51 15.44 2.58
N GLU A 35 0.37 16.52 3.36
CA GLU A 35 -0.08 16.42 4.76
C GLU A 35 -1.43 15.68 4.90
N GLU A 36 -2.39 15.99 4.04
CA GLU A 36 -3.69 15.30 4.04
C GLU A 36 -3.55 13.81 3.73
N MET A 37 -2.69 13.45 2.78
CA MET A 37 -2.45 12.06 2.38
C MET A 37 -1.69 11.26 3.45
N ALA A 38 -0.97 11.93 4.33
CA ALA A 38 -0.20 11.29 5.40
C ALA A 38 -1.10 10.40 6.30
N SER A 39 -2.26 10.91 6.66
CA SER A 39 -3.24 10.18 7.47
C SER A 39 -3.81 8.95 6.74
N TRP A 40 -4.01 9.03 5.41
CA TRP A 40 -4.48 7.89 4.62
C TRP A 40 -3.44 6.76 4.60
N VAL A 41 -2.17 7.12 4.48
CA VAL A 41 -1.07 6.16 4.54
C VAL A 41 -0.90 5.59 5.94
N ARG A 42 -1.10 6.36 7.00
CA ARG A 42 -1.09 5.83 8.36
C ARG A 42 -2.12 4.72 8.55
N TRP A 43 -3.36 4.92 8.06
CA TRP A 43 -4.50 4.07 8.40
C TRP A 43 -4.94 3.08 7.31
N HIS A 44 -4.16 2.88 6.24
CA HIS A 44 -4.54 1.94 5.18
C HIS A 44 -4.50 0.46 5.59
N HIS A 45 -3.99 0.15 6.78
CA HIS A 45 -4.06 -1.18 7.38
C HIS A 45 -5.06 -1.27 8.54
N GLU A 46 -5.84 -0.23 8.76
CA GLU A 46 -6.97 -0.32 9.68
C GLU A 46 -8.10 -1.16 9.07
N ARG A 47 -8.88 -1.79 9.94
CA ARG A 47 -9.94 -2.72 9.55
C ARG A 47 -11.26 -2.29 10.15
N PRO A 48 -12.40 -2.43 9.43
CA PRO A 48 -13.73 -2.10 9.97
C PRO A 48 -14.04 -2.78 11.30
N ASP A 49 -13.54 -4.02 11.51
CA ASP A 49 -13.70 -4.78 12.75
C ASP A 49 -12.83 -4.30 13.93
N GLY A 50 -11.92 -3.33 13.70
CA GLY A 50 -11.01 -2.77 14.70
C GLY A 50 -9.84 -3.67 15.07
N ARG A 51 -9.55 -4.69 14.26
CA ARG A 51 -8.38 -5.58 14.41
C ARG A 51 -7.21 -5.16 13.55
N GLY A 52 -7.31 -3.97 12.93
CA GLY A 52 -6.25 -3.36 12.15
C GLY A 52 -5.13 -2.76 12.99
N TYR A 53 -4.32 -1.96 12.35
CA TYR A 53 -3.22 -1.21 12.97
C TYR A 53 -2.96 0.07 12.18
N PRO A 54 -2.30 1.11 12.75
CA PRO A 54 -1.63 1.13 14.07
C PRO A 54 -2.55 1.49 15.23
N ASP A 55 -3.67 2.20 14.98
CA ASP A 55 -4.46 2.85 16.03
C ASP A 55 -5.75 2.08 16.39
N LYS A 56 -6.02 0.96 15.70
CA LYS A 56 -7.21 0.10 15.88
C LYS A 56 -8.53 0.85 15.70
N LEU A 57 -8.56 1.73 14.70
CA LEU A 57 -9.77 2.44 14.30
C LEU A 57 -10.84 1.45 13.82
N ARG A 58 -12.12 1.86 13.93
CA ARG A 58 -13.26 1.01 13.54
C ARG A 58 -14.22 1.74 12.62
N GLY A 59 -14.73 1.01 11.64
CA GLY A 59 -15.83 1.45 10.79
C GLY A 59 -15.64 2.88 10.26
N PRO A 60 -16.57 3.81 10.58
CA PRO A 60 -16.54 5.17 10.03
C PRO A 60 -15.39 6.05 10.53
N TRP A 61 -14.66 5.64 11.58
CA TRP A 61 -13.49 6.37 12.06
C TRP A 61 -12.26 6.22 11.13
N ILE A 62 -12.29 5.23 10.23
CA ILE A 62 -11.27 5.05 9.21
C ILE A 62 -11.63 5.96 8.03
N PRO A 63 -10.78 6.90 7.60
CA PRO A 63 -11.03 7.73 6.43
C PRO A 63 -11.36 6.90 5.18
N LEU A 64 -12.22 7.42 4.32
CA LEU A 64 -12.64 6.71 3.11
C LEU A 64 -11.44 6.36 2.22
N GLU A 65 -10.50 7.27 2.09
CA GLU A 65 -9.29 7.14 1.28
C GLU A 65 -8.41 6.00 1.81
N ALA A 66 -8.25 5.88 3.12
CA ALA A 66 -7.53 4.76 3.75
C ALA A 66 -8.23 3.42 3.48
N ARG A 67 -9.58 3.39 3.52
CA ARG A 67 -10.37 2.19 3.18
C ARG A 67 -10.24 1.81 1.70
N ILE A 68 -10.15 2.80 0.81
CA ILE A 68 -9.90 2.60 -0.63
C ILE A 68 -8.51 2.01 -0.83
N LEU A 69 -7.48 2.60 -0.21
CA LEU A 69 -6.11 2.09 -0.27
C LEU A 69 -6.00 0.65 0.24
N ALA A 70 -6.66 0.33 1.36
CA ALA A 70 -6.67 -1.02 1.92
C ALA A 70 -7.19 -2.06 0.92
N VAL A 71 -8.33 -1.80 0.28
CA VAL A 71 -8.95 -2.72 -0.69
C VAL A 71 -8.11 -2.82 -1.97
N ALA A 72 -7.63 -1.70 -2.49
CA ALA A 72 -6.82 -1.66 -3.71
C ALA A 72 -5.49 -2.42 -3.53
N GLN A 73 -4.80 -2.17 -2.41
CA GLN A 73 -3.55 -2.85 -2.08
C GLN A 73 -3.77 -4.35 -1.87
N ALA A 74 -4.84 -4.75 -1.17
CA ALA A 74 -5.14 -6.15 -0.96
C ALA A 74 -5.40 -6.88 -2.29
N TYR A 75 -6.17 -6.28 -3.20
CA TYR A 75 -6.40 -6.84 -4.53
C TYR A 75 -5.09 -6.96 -5.32
N ALA A 76 -4.31 -5.89 -5.42
CA ALA A 76 -3.04 -5.87 -6.12
C ALA A 76 -2.06 -6.93 -5.56
N ALA A 77 -1.95 -7.03 -4.23
CA ALA A 77 -1.12 -8.03 -3.58
C ALA A 77 -1.55 -9.47 -3.87
N MET A 78 -2.84 -9.70 -4.17
CA MET A 78 -3.35 -11.02 -4.54
C MET A 78 -3.05 -11.38 -6.01
N VAL A 79 -3.27 -10.46 -6.95
CA VAL A 79 -3.18 -10.76 -8.39
C VAL A 79 -1.77 -10.60 -8.98
N LEU A 80 -0.91 -9.81 -8.34
CA LEU A 80 0.48 -9.62 -8.80
C LEU A 80 1.37 -10.78 -8.38
N ASP A 81 2.29 -11.14 -9.27
CA ASP A 81 3.36 -12.08 -8.96
C ASP A 81 4.26 -11.51 -7.85
N GLN A 82 4.53 -12.32 -6.88
CA GLN A 82 5.49 -12.03 -5.81
C GLN A 82 6.71 -12.95 -5.95
N PRO A 83 7.89 -12.59 -5.42
CA PRO A 83 9.12 -13.35 -5.60
C PRO A 83 9.03 -14.85 -5.27
N ARG A 84 8.01 -15.25 -4.51
CA ARG A 84 7.84 -16.65 -4.04
C ARG A 84 6.42 -17.19 -4.21
N ARG A 85 5.55 -16.44 -4.86
CA ARG A 85 4.17 -16.85 -5.07
C ARG A 85 3.66 -16.21 -6.37
N PRO A 86 3.18 -17.00 -7.31
CA PRO A 86 2.47 -16.47 -8.47
C PRO A 86 1.22 -15.69 -8.00
N GLY A 87 0.82 -14.70 -8.77
CA GLY A 87 -0.45 -14.02 -8.59
C GLY A 87 -1.59 -15.03 -8.71
N MET A 88 -2.64 -14.84 -7.93
CA MET A 88 -3.85 -15.65 -8.06
C MET A 88 -4.73 -15.11 -9.18
N GLU A 89 -5.64 -15.93 -9.66
CA GLU A 89 -6.63 -15.51 -10.63
C GLU A 89 -7.55 -14.42 -10.05
N SER A 90 -7.94 -13.47 -10.91
CA SER A 90 -8.81 -12.37 -10.52
C SER A 90 -10.11 -12.83 -9.86
N THR A 91 -10.68 -13.93 -10.32
CA THR A 91 -11.90 -14.53 -9.74
C THR A 91 -11.70 -14.94 -8.28
N GLU A 92 -10.59 -15.63 -7.98
CA GLU A 92 -10.25 -16.03 -6.61
C GLU A 92 -9.98 -14.82 -5.71
N ALA A 93 -9.27 -13.79 -6.22
CA ALA A 93 -9.01 -12.56 -5.49
C ALA A 93 -10.30 -11.83 -5.12
N ARG A 94 -11.27 -11.78 -6.04
CA ARG A 94 -12.60 -11.17 -5.85
C ARG A 94 -13.43 -11.91 -4.79
N GLU A 95 -13.36 -13.23 -4.78
CA GLU A 95 -14.03 -14.05 -3.75
C GLU A 95 -13.45 -13.77 -2.35
N LYS A 96 -12.11 -13.67 -2.25
CA LYS A 96 -11.44 -13.33 -0.98
C LYS A 96 -11.80 -11.94 -0.48
N LEU A 97 -11.83 -10.94 -1.37
CA LEU A 97 -12.29 -9.60 -1.00
C LEU A 97 -13.74 -9.62 -0.49
N SER A 98 -14.60 -10.36 -1.20
CA SER A 98 -16.02 -10.48 -0.83
C SER A 98 -16.21 -11.15 0.53
N ALA A 99 -15.42 -12.17 0.83
CA ALA A 99 -15.45 -12.87 2.12
C ALA A 99 -14.98 -11.99 3.28
N GLY A 100 -14.11 -10.98 3.01
CA GLY A 100 -13.60 -10.03 3.99
C GLY A 100 -14.50 -8.81 4.26
N ILE A 101 -15.66 -8.70 3.58
CA ILE A 101 -16.58 -7.55 3.76
C ILE A 101 -17.00 -7.44 5.23
N ASP A 102 -17.09 -6.20 5.71
CA ASP A 102 -17.48 -5.80 7.07
C ASP A 102 -16.57 -6.33 8.21
N THR A 103 -15.54 -7.09 7.87
CA THR A 103 -14.49 -7.53 8.79
C THR A 103 -13.14 -6.92 8.45
N GLU A 104 -12.57 -7.29 7.32
CA GLU A 104 -11.27 -6.78 6.85
C GLU A 104 -11.42 -5.53 5.99
N PHE A 105 -12.49 -5.44 5.22
CA PHE A 105 -12.68 -4.42 4.18
C PHE A 105 -14.04 -3.74 4.29
N ASP A 106 -14.06 -2.47 3.90
CA ASP A 106 -15.31 -1.72 3.73
C ASP A 106 -16.12 -2.31 2.57
N GLY A 107 -17.35 -2.74 2.86
CA GLY A 107 -18.21 -3.39 1.87
C GLY A 107 -18.63 -2.46 0.73
N VAL A 108 -18.71 -1.14 0.94
CA VAL A 108 -19.03 -0.18 -0.13
C VAL A 108 -17.86 -0.11 -1.11
N VAL A 109 -16.63 -0.02 -0.59
CA VAL A 109 -15.40 0.05 -1.39
C VAL A 109 -15.19 -1.26 -2.16
N VAL A 110 -15.33 -2.41 -1.50
CA VAL A 110 -15.22 -3.72 -2.18
C VAL A 110 -16.20 -3.82 -3.33
N ARG A 111 -17.48 -3.52 -3.10
CA ARG A 111 -18.50 -3.58 -4.18
C ARG A 111 -18.22 -2.60 -5.31
N ALA A 112 -17.64 -1.43 -5.03
CA ALA A 112 -17.22 -0.49 -6.06
C ALA A 112 -16.08 -1.05 -6.92
N LEU A 113 -15.05 -1.63 -6.30
CA LEU A 113 -13.95 -2.28 -7.01
C LEU A 113 -14.46 -3.46 -7.86
N LEU A 114 -15.30 -4.33 -7.30
CA LEU A 114 -15.83 -5.48 -8.05
C LEU A 114 -16.60 -5.04 -9.30
N ARG A 115 -17.44 -4.01 -9.21
CA ARG A 115 -18.14 -3.44 -10.37
C ARG A 115 -17.17 -2.87 -11.42
N LEU A 116 -16.12 -2.18 -10.98
CA LEU A 116 -15.08 -1.71 -11.89
C LEU A 116 -14.43 -2.87 -12.63
N LEU A 117 -14.01 -3.91 -11.90
CA LEU A 117 -13.36 -5.09 -12.47
C LEU A 117 -14.29 -5.88 -13.42
N ASP A 118 -15.62 -5.81 -13.25
CA ASP A 118 -16.57 -6.45 -14.16
C ASP A 118 -16.55 -5.81 -15.56
N THR A 119 -16.26 -4.52 -15.66
CA THR A 119 -16.23 -3.76 -16.92
C THR A 119 -14.86 -3.74 -17.57
N GLU A 120 -13.81 -4.18 -16.89
CA GLU A 120 -12.44 -4.08 -17.34
C GLU A 120 -11.93 -5.35 -18.03
N SER A 121 -10.86 -5.18 -18.85
CA SER A 121 -10.20 -6.28 -19.54
C SER A 121 -9.47 -7.22 -18.56
N GLU A 122 -9.16 -8.43 -19.02
CA GLU A 122 -8.35 -9.37 -18.23
C GLU A 122 -6.98 -8.81 -17.90
N GLY A 123 -6.32 -8.14 -18.85
CA GLY A 123 -5.03 -7.46 -18.59
C GLY A 123 -5.14 -6.41 -17.46
N TYR A 124 -6.23 -5.64 -17.43
CA TYR A 124 -6.48 -4.70 -16.32
C TYR A 124 -6.65 -5.44 -14.98
N ARG A 125 -7.43 -6.51 -14.97
CA ARG A 125 -7.69 -7.30 -13.75
C ARG A 125 -6.42 -7.93 -13.19
N ARG A 126 -5.45 -8.22 -14.04
CA ARG A 126 -4.13 -8.79 -13.67
C ARG A 126 -3.04 -7.75 -13.49
N ALA A 127 -3.37 -6.47 -13.62
CA ALA A 127 -2.42 -5.35 -13.61
C ALA A 127 -1.34 -5.42 -14.72
N ASP A 128 -1.63 -6.10 -15.84
CA ASP A 128 -0.79 -6.20 -17.04
C ASP A 128 -1.21 -5.20 -18.13
N ASP A 129 -2.19 -4.34 -17.86
CA ASP A 129 -2.69 -3.37 -18.83
C ASP A 129 -1.69 -2.22 -19.02
N HIS A 130 -1.58 -1.74 -20.27
CA HIS A 130 -0.72 -0.60 -20.62
C HIS A 130 -1.01 0.66 -19.81
N ARG A 131 -2.21 0.81 -19.24
CA ARG A 131 -2.59 1.92 -18.35
C ARG A 131 -1.79 1.93 -17.04
N PHE A 132 -1.16 0.82 -16.65
CA PHE A 132 -0.27 0.71 -15.48
C PHE A 132 1.20 0.93 -15.83
N VAL A 133 1.52 1.08 -17.12
CA VAL A 133 2.87 1.42 -17.56
C VAL A 133 3.03 2.93 -17.46
N PHE A 134 3.64 3.40 -16.42
CA PHE A 134 4.03 4.80 -16.31
C PHE A 134 5.26 5.02 -17.21
N PRO A 135 5.17 5.88 -18.24
CA PRO A 135 6.34 6.20 -19.02
C PRO A 135 7.37 6.84 -18.10
N VAL A 136 8.47 6.14 -17.87
CA VAL A 136 9.65 6.77 -17.26
C VAL A 136 10.08 7.84 -18.25
N PRO A 137 10.10 9.13 -17.86
CA PRO A 137 10.56 10.17 -18.77
C PRO A 137 11.97 9.79 -19.20
N GLU A 138 12.18 9.59 -20.50
CA GLU A 138 13.53 9.45 -21.02
C GLU A 138 14.32 10.67 -20.55
N SER A 139 15.39 10.46 -19.80
CA SER A 139 16.29 11.50 -19.41
C SER A 139 16.94 12.04 -20.69
N LYS A 140 16.30 13.04 -21.29
CA LYS A 140 16.93 13.78 -22.38
C LYS A 140 18.20 14.41 -21.83
N GLY A 141 19.31 13.71 -22.05
CA GLY A 141 20.68 14.22 -21.89
C GLY A 141 20.95 14.82 -20.52
N GLY A 142 21.47 14.03 -19.58
CA GLY A 142 22.38 14.48 -18.54
C GLY A 142 21.93 15.57 -17.56
N ALA A 143 20.69 16.02 -17.58
CA ALA A 143 20.16 16.81 -16.47
C ALA A 143 19.95 15.83 -15.30
N LYS A 144 20.91 15.78 -14.36
CA LYS A 144 20.62 15.32 -13.01
C LYS A 144 19.33 16.01 -12.61
N LEU A 145 18.28 15.21 -12.35
CA LEU A 145 17.18 15.69 -11.53
C LEU A 145 17.87 16.17 -10.26
N ASP A 146 17.88 17.48 -10.04
CA ASP A 146 18.40 18.06 -8.80
C ASP A 146 17.37 17.71 -7.71
N MET A 147 17.35 16.41 -7.37
CA MET A 147 16.63 15.95 -6.21
C MET A 147 17.27 16.69 -5.04
N PRO A 148 16.47 17.46 -4.28
CA PRO A 148 16.99 18.06 -3.05
C PRO A 148 17.68 16.94 -2.27
N ASP A 149 18.92 17.17 -1.86
CA ASP A 149 19.64 16.17 -1.07
C ASP A 149 18.89 15.93 0.23
N LEU A 150 17.98 14.97 0.21
CA LEU A 150 17.19 14.54 1.37
C LEU A 150 18.10 14.08 2.53
N ARG A 151 19.40 13.88 2.27
CA ARG A 151 20.41 13.59 3.31
C ARG A 151 20.90 14.85 4.03
N ALA A 152 20.66 16.04 3.45
CA ALA A 152 21.07 17.31 4.05
C ALA A 152 20.05 17.82 5.09
N GLN A 153 18.86 17.25 5.15
CA GLN A 153 17.89 17.54 6.20
C GLN A 153 18.21 16.66 7.41
N ASP A 154 18.72 17.27 8.46
CA ASP A 154 19.20 16.60 9.70
C ASP A 154 18.18 15.62 10.35
N GLY A 155 16.91 15.68 10.00
CA GLY A 155 15.86 14.78 10.47
C GLY A 155 15.89 13.37 9.85
N LEU A 156 16.46 13.18 8.66
CA LEU A 156 16.45 11.88 7.97
C LEU A 156 17.70 11.01 8.27
N ARG A 157 18.73 11.58 8.89
CA ARG A 157 19.95 10.83 9.27
C ARG A 157 19.68 9.71 10.28
N GLN A 158 18.59 9.76 11.02
CA GLN A 158 18.26 8.74 12.03
C GLN A 158 17.45 7.57 11.47
N ILE A 159 16.93 7.65 10.24
CA ILE A 159 16.00 6.66 9.68
C ILE A 159 16.72 5.62 8.80
N LEU A 160 17.89 5.93 8.28
CA LEU A 160 18.66 4.99 7.45
C LEU A 160 19.71 4.26 8.28
N PRO A 161 19.72 2.91 8.31
CA PRO A 161 20.76 2.17 8.99
C PRO A 161 22.11 2.46 8.30
N HIS A 162 23.12 2.83 9.09
CA HIS A 162 24.48 2.86 8.65
C HIS A 162 24.89 1.47 8.15
N ASN A 163 25.05 1.35 6.84
CA ASN A 163 25.76 0.21 6.27
C ASN A 163 27.24 0.42 6.54
N SER A 164 27.72 -0.08 7.66
CA SER A 164 29.16 -0.25 7.92
C SER A 164 29.51 -1.67 7.52
N LYS A 165 30.26 -1.76 6.40
CA LYS A 165 31.13 -2.85 5.91
C LYS A 165 30.80 -4.29 6.30
#